data_88ff8bc12fbde98077400a5c260d6691
#
_entry.id   88ff8bc12fbde98077400a5c260d6691
#
_cell.length_a   1.000
_cell.length_b   1.000
_cell.length_c   1.000
_cell.angle_alpha   90.00
_cell.angle_beta   90.00
_cell.angle_gamma   90.00
#
_symmetry.space_group_name_H-M   'P 1'
#
loop_
_entity.id
_entity.type
_entity.pdbx_description
1 polymer ?
#
loop_
_entity_poly.entity_id
_entity_poly.type
_entity_poly.pdbx_seq_one_letter_code
_entity_poly.pdbx_strand_id
1 'polypeptide(L)'
;MKKIRVATVFSGIGAIEFALKRMAINYEVVFACDNGEREIDYNAEEEFKKIKKLKTIDEKHKYVEELYNSFTRKTNFVKKSYLANYECSENRFFQDIKLLDGNIVSDSNPYSGKGKTKNVYSKI
;
A
#
# COMPACT_ATOMS: atom_id res chain seq x y z
N MET A 1 21.43 -10.42 11.83
CA MET A 1 20.10 -11.08 11.82
C MET A 1 19.30 -10.57 10.64
N LYS A 2 18.67 -11.47 9.92
CA LYS A 2 17.85 -11.07 8.77
C LYS A 2 16.61 -10.35 9.24
N LYS A 3 16.26 -9.31 8.49
CA LYS A 3 15.05 -8.54 8.73
C LYS A 3 13.90 -9.17 7.94
N ILE A 4 12.77 -9.38 8.60
CA ILE A 4 11.56 -9.88 7.93
C ILE A 4 10.94 -8.72 7.17
N ARG A 5 10.58 -8.97 5.91
CA ARG A 5 9.89 -7.99 5.08
C ARG A 5 8.40 -8.30 5.09
N VAL A 6 7.61 -7.32 5.53
CA VAL A 6 6.18 -7.48 5.75
C VAL A 6 5.40 -6.69 4.72
N ALA A 7 4.46 -7.35 4.07
CA ALA A 7 3.49 -6.70 3.21
C ALA A 7 2.11 -7.13 3.66
N THR A 8 1.26 -6.18 4.01
CA THR A 8 -0.06 -6.47 4.53
C THR A 8 -1.15 -5.85 3.69
N VAL A 9 -2.21 -6.61 3.47
CA VAL A 9 -3.46 -6.09 2.89
C VAL A 9 -4.52 -6.17 3.98
N PHE A 10 -5.47 -5.24 3.94
CA PHE A 10 -6.44 -5.09 5.04
C PHE A 10 -5.73 -4.94 6.37
N SER A 11 -4.73 -4.06 6.37
CA SER A 11 -3.77 -3.91 7.49
C SER A 11 -4.42 -3.53 8.81
N GLY A 12 -5.52 -2.82 8.75
CA GLY A 12 -6.15 -2.30 9.95
C GLY A 12 -5.18 -1.45 10.74
N ILE A 13 -5.18 -1.63 12.05
CA ILE A 13 -4.29 -0.88 12.94
C ILE A 13 -2.92 -1.56 13.12
N GLY A 14 -2.64 -2.60 12.32
CA GLY A 14 -1.31 -3.22 12.33
C GLY A 14 -1.11 -4.29 13.38
N ALA A 15 -2.06 -5.22 13.52
CA ALA A 15 -1.96 -6.29 14.51
C ALA A 15 -0.72 -7.16 14.30
N ILE A 16 -0.40 -7.50 13.06
CA ILE A 16 0.77 -8.33 12.74
C ILE A 16 2.05 -7.58 13.08
N GLU A 17 2.13 -6.32 12.68
CA GLU A 17 3.28 -5.48 12.94
C GLU A 17 3.51 -5.29 14.44
N PHE A 18 2.44 -5.12 15.18
CA PHE A 18 2.51 -4.99 16.64
C PHE A 18 3.01 -6.29 17.28
N ALA A 19 2.54 -7.43 16.80
CA ALA A 19 2.98 -8.73 17.29
C ALA A 19 4.48 -8.93 17.06
N LEU A 20 4.96 -8.61 15.87
CA LEU A 20 6.39 -8.72 15.55
C LEU A 20 7.23 -7.81 16.45
N LYS A 21 6.75 -6.60 16.69
CA LYS A 21 7.42 -5.65 17.57
C LYS A 21 7.49 -6.19 18.99
N ARG A 22 6.42 -6.76 19.50
CA ARG A 22 6.38 -7.33 20.84
C ARG A 22 7.28 -8.53 20.99
N MET A 23 7.44 -9.31 19.95
CA MET A 23 8.33 -10.47 19.92
C MET A 23 9.79 -10.11 19.69
N ALA A 24 10.07 -8.81 19.57
CA ALA A 24 11.41 -8.30 19.27
C ALA A 24 12.00 -8.87 17.98
N ILE A 25 11.14 -9.17 17.02
CA ILE A 25 11.56 -9.64 15.70
C ILE A 25 11.88 -8.42 14.84
N ASN A 26 13.04 -8.43 14.21
CA ASN A 26 13.44 -7.34 13.32
C ASN A 26 12.64 -7.44 12.01
N TYR A 27 11.92 -6.37 11.67
CA TYR A 27 11.08 -6.36 10.46
C TYR A 27 11.07 -4.99 9.81
N GLU A 28 10.67 -4.96 8.54
CA GLU A 28 10.36 -3.73 7.83
C GLU A 28 9.05 -3.89 7.06
N VAL A 29 8.28 -2.82 6.96
CA VAL A 29 7.05 -2.82 6.19
C VAL A 29 7.38 -2.45 4.75
N VAL A 30 7.14 -3.38 3.83
CA VAL A 30 7.32 -3.13 2.40
C VAL A 30 6.16 -2.30 1.87
N PHE A 31 4.95 -2.72 2.18
CA PHE A 31 3.75 -1.92 1.95
C PHE A 31 2.64 -2.37 2.88
N ALA A 32 1.67 -1.49 3.05
CA ALA A 32 0.44 -1.79 3.76
C ALA A 32 -0.74 -1.28 2.93
N CYS A 33 -1.91 -1.87 3.12
CA CYS A 33 -3.09 -1.49 2.35
C CYS A 33 -4.35 -1.61 3.19
N ASP A 34 -5.13 -0.54 3.25
CA ASP A 34 -6.43 -0.54 3.93
C ASP A 34 -7.21 0.70 3.48
N ASN A 35 -8.49 0.52 3.17
CA ASN A 35 -9.31 1.65 2.72
C ASN A 35 -9.90 2.47 3.87
N GLY A 36 -9.71 2.05 5.12
CA GLY A 36 -10.23 2.77 6.28
C GLY A 36 -11.75 2.74 6.35
N GLU A 37 -12.35 1.66 5.90
CA GLU A 37 -13.80 1.49 5.82
C GLU A 37 -14.48 2.53 4.91
N ARG A 38 -13.71 3.10 3.98
CA ARG A 38 -14.28 4.02 2.99
C ARG A 38 -14.61 3.24 1.73
N GLU A 39 -15.88 2.99 1.52
CA GLU A 39 -16.34 2.32 0.32
C GLU A 39 -16.79 3.37 -0.70
N ILE A 40 -16.32 3.22 -1.93
CA ILE A 40 -16.71 4.09 -3.04
C ILE A 40 -17.15 3.24 -4.21
N ASP A 41 -18.09 3.76 -4.98
CA ASP A 41 -18.61 3.07 -6.15
C ASP A 41 -17.94 3.62 -7.40
N TYR A 42 -17.07 2.80 -8.01
CA TYR A 42 -16.31 3.20 -9.18
C TYR A 42 -16.04 1.98 -10.07
N ASN A 43 -15.70 2.22 -11.31
CA ASN A 43 -15.35 1.14 -12.23
C ASN A 43 -13.86 0.79 -12.07
N ALA A 44 -13.60 -0.32 -11.38
CA ALA A 44 -12.23 -0.72 -11.05
C ALA A 44 -11.37 -0.95 -12.28
N GLU A 45 -11.93 -1.55 -13.33
CA GLU A 45 -11.15 -1.82 -14.54
C GLU A 45 -10.70 -0.55 -15.25
N GLU A 46 -11.61 0.42 -15.38
CA GLU A 46 -11.28 1.69 -16.02
C GLU A 46 -10.24 2.47 -15.22
N GLU A 47 -10.42 2.52 -13.91
CA GLU A 47 -9.51 3.26 -13.05
C GLU A 47 -8.14 2.59 -13.01
N PHE A 48 -8.10 1.27 -12.99
CA PHE A 48 -6.84 0.54 -13.01
C PHE A 48 -6.06 0.80 -14.29
N LYS A 49 -6.73 0.84 -15.42
CA LYS A 49 -6.09 1.17 -16.70
C LYS A 49 -5.46 2.55 -16.69
N LYS A 50 -6.13 3.53 -16.09
CA LYS A 50 -5.60 4.88 -15.95
C LYS A 50 -4.38 4.90 -15.05
N ILE A 51 -4.42 4.17 -13.95
CA ILE A 51 -3.32 4.09 -13.00
C ILE A 51 -2.09 3.46 -13.65
N LYS A 52 -2.27 2.42 -14.44
CA LYS A 52 -1.15 1.75 -15.11
C LYS A 52 -0.41 2.67 -16.09
N LYS A 53 -1.05 3.68 -16.60
CA LYS A 53 -0.43 4.65 -17.50
C LYS A 53 0.44 5.66 -16.78
N LEU A 54 0.24 5.84 -15.48
CA LEU A 54 1.08 6.73 -14.69
C LEU A 54 2.44 6.10 -14.45
N LYS A 55 3.47 6.92 -14.33
CA LYS A 55 4.85 6.44 -14.32
C LYS A 55 5.43 6.24 -12.92
N THR A 56 5.06 7.09 -11.99
CA THR A 56 5.67 7.06 -10.66
C THR A 56 4.68 6.60 -9.60
N ILE A 57 5.22 6.10 -8.51
CA ILE A 57 4.44 5.72 -7.34
C ILE A 57 3.66 6.91 -6.81
N ASP A 58 4.30 8.07 -6.75
CA ASP A 58 3.67 9.26 -6.20
C ASP A 58 2.47 9.69 -7.05
N GLU A 59 2.59 9.62 -8.36
CA GLU A 59 1.47 9.92 -9.26
C GLU A 59 0.31 8.94 -9.06
N LYS A 60 0.60 7.67 -8.96
CA LYS A 60 -0.40 6.63 -8.75
C LYS A 60 -1.09 6.79 -7.39
N HIS A 61 -0.30 7.04 -6.37
CA HIS A 61 -0.82 7.27 -5.03
C HIS A 61 -1.74 8.48 -4.99
N LYS A 62 -1.30 9.57 -5.59
CA LYS A 62 -2.11 10.79 -5.67
C LYS A 62 -3.40 10.57 -6.43
N TYR A 63 -3.34 9.82 -7.52
CA TYR A 63 -4.54 9.52 -8.30
C TYR A 63 -5.60 8.80 -7.45
N VAL A 64 -5.19 7.78 -6.71
CA VAL A 64 -6.10 7.03 -5.85
C VAL A 64 -6.67 7.92 -4.74
N GLU A 65 -5.83 8.76 -4.14
CA GLU A 65 -6.30 9.72 -3.14
C GLU A 65 -7.37 10.66 -3.70
N GLU A 66 -7.12 11.21 -4.87
CA GLU A 66 -8.07 12.11 -5.51
C GLU A 66 -9.37 11.39 -5.89
N LEU A 67 -9.26 10.13 -6.33
CA LEU A 67 -10.43 9.31 -6.63
C LEU A 67 -11.30 9.14 -5.40
N TYR A 68 -10.71 8.77 -4.27
CA TYR A 68 -11.46 8.62 -3.03
C TYR A 68 -12.05 9.95 -2.58
N ASN A 69 -11.28 11.03 -2.65
CA ASN A 69 -11.76 12.35 -2.23
C ASN A 69 -12.91 12.87 -3.10
N SER A 70 -13.01 12.41 -4.34
CA SER A 70 -14.12 12.77 -5.20
C SER A 70 -15.43 12.08 -4.83
N PHE A 71 -15.36 10.96 -4.12
CA PHE A 71 -16.54 10.19 -3.73
C PHE A 71 -16.92 10.35 -2.26
N THR A 72 -15.97 10.63 -1.39
CA THR A 72 -16.24 10.69 0.04
C THR A 72 -15.37 11.74 0.71
N ARG A 73 -15.90 12.33 1.78
CA ARG A 73 -15.16 13.26 2.62
C ARG A 73 -14.58 12.58 3.85
N LYS A 74 -14.87 11.29 4.04
CA LYS A 74 -14.34 10.56 5.18
C LYS A 74 -12.83 10.46 5.10
N THR A 75 -12.18 10.64 6.23
CA THR A 75 -10.74 10.47 6.35
C THR A 75 -10.43 9.00 6.60
N ASN A 76 -9.33 8.52 6.01
CA ASN A 76 -8.83 7.19 6.33
C ASN A 76 -8.08 7.23 7.66
N PHE A 77 -8.80 7.05 8.76
CA PHE A 77 -8.21 7.06 10.10
C PHE A 77 -7.33 5.84 10.35
N VAL A 78 -7.59 4.73 9.67
CA VAL A 78 -6.73 3.55 9.76
C VAL A 78 -5.34 3.90 9.25
N LYS A 79 -5.25 4.58 8.10
CA LYS A 79 -3.98 5.05 7.55
C LYS A 79 -3.26 5.96 8.54
N LYS A 80 -3.96 6.93 9.11
CA LYS A 80 -3.36 7.86 10.07
C LYS A 80 -2.80 7.14 11.29
N SER A 81 -3.59 6.22 11.84
CA SER A 81 -3.17 5.45 13.00
C SER A 81 -1.96 4.57 12.67
N TYR A 82 -2.01 3.90 11.53
CA TYR A 82 -0.92 3.02 11.10
C TYR A 82 0.39 3.78 10.93
N LEU A 83 0.35 4.90 10.20
CA LEU A 83 1.56 5.69 9.95
C LEU A 83 2.12 6.34 11.22
N ALA A 84 1.27 6.58 12.22
CA ALA A 84 1.71 7.12 13.49
C ALA A 84 2.42 6.07 14.36
N ASN A 85 2.13 4.79 14.16
CA ASN A 85 2.62 3.72 15.02
C ASN A 85 3.72 2.86 14.41
N TYR A 86 3.86 2.86 13.09
CA TYR A 86 4.82 2.00 12.40
C TYR A 86 5.64 2.77 11.39
N GLU A 87 6.86 2.32 11.17
CA GLU A 87 7.72 2.91 10.15
C GLU A 87 7.28 2.46 8.77
N CYS A 88 6.51 3.31 8.11
CA CYS A 88 6.02 3.07 6.77
C CYS A 88 5.88 4.43 6.09
N SER A 89 6.49 4.58 4.92
CA SER A 89 6.35 5.81 4.15
C SER A 89 4.91 5.96 3.68
N GLU A 90 4.43 7.19 3.60
CA GLU A 90 3.08 7.45 3.14
C GLU A 90 2.82 6.86 1.75
N ASN A 91 3.80 6.96 0.85
CA ASN A 91 3.67 6.43 -0.50
C ASN A 91 3.70 4.90 -0.58
N ARG A 92 3.91 4.22 0.54
CA ARG A 92 3.83 2.77 0.65
C ARG A 92 2.59 2.29 1.37
N PHE A 93 1.74 3.20 1.79
CA PHE A 93 0.45 2.87 2.34
C PHE A 93 -0.61 3.09 1.24
N PHE A 94 -1.18 1.99 0.76
CA PHE A 94 -2.14 2.01 -0.35
C PHE A 94 -3.55 1.87 0.20
N GLN A 95 -4.51 2.46 -0.49
CA GLN A 95 -5.86 2.53 0.02
C GLN A 95 -6.84 1.56 -0.62
N ASP A 96 -6.48 0.98 -1.76
CA ASP A 96 -7.41 0.11 -2.46
C ASP A 96 -6.68 -1.05 -3.12
N ILE A 97 -6.97 -2.25 -2.64
CA ILE A 97 -6.32 -3.45 -3.18
C ILE A 97 -6.70 -3.71 -4.64
N LYS A 98 -7.87 -3.29 -5.07
CA LYS A 98 -8.30 -3.46 -6.45
C LYS A 98 -7.49 -2.62 -7.42
N LEU A 99 -6.89 -1.55 -6.93
CA LEU A 99 -6.10 -0.61 -7.72
C LEU A 99 -4.60 -0.78 -7.49
N LEU A 100 -4.20 -1.80 -6.75
CA LEU A 100 -2.81 -2.05 -6.43
C LEU A 100 -2.11 -2.66 -7.64
N ASP A 101 -1.21 -1.90 -8.23
CA ASP A 101 -0.38 -2.35 -9.33
C ASP A 101 0.91 -2.94 -8.76
N GLY A 102 1.19 -4.20 -9.10
CA GLY A 102 2.40 -4.87 -8.62
C GLY A 102 3.68 -4.11 -8.93
N ASN A 103 3.70 -3.35 -10.00
CA ASN A 103 4.86 -2.56 -10.37
C ASN A 103 5.12 -1.41 -9.39
N ILE A 104 4.10 -0.93 -8.72
CA ILE A 104 4.25 0.10 -7.68
C ILE A 104 5.21 -0.39 -6.60
N VAL A 105 4.99 -1.61 -6.14
CA VAL A 105 5.79 -2.16 -5.06
C VAL A 105 7.20 -2.51 -5.52
N SER A 106 7.33 -3.09 -6.69
CA SER A 106 8.64 -3.50 -7.17
C SER A 106 9.54 -2.29 -7.45
N ASP A 107 8.97 -1.19 -7.95
CA ASP A 107 9.73 0.04 -8.17
C ASP A 107 10.28 0.62 -6.87
N SER A 108 9.59 0.38 -5.75
CA SER A 108 9.99 0.89 -4.44
C SER A 108 10.88 -0.05 -3.67
N ASN A 109 11.07 -1.26 -4.16
CA ASN A 109 11.80 -2.29 -3.43
C ASN A 109 13.30 -2.16 -3.69
N PRO A 110 14.12 -1.87 -2.67
CA PRO A 110 15.56 -1.74 -2.86
C PRO A 110 16.21 -3.04 -3.36
N TYR A 111 15.55 -4.17 -3.19
CA TYR A 111 16.05 -5.45 -3.68
C TYR A 111 15.49 -5.85 -5.02
N SER A 112 14.65 -5.02 -5.60
CA SER A 112 14.07 -5.31 -6.91
C SER A 112 15.09 -5.30 -8.01
N GLY A 113 16.15 -4.57 -7.83
CA GLY A 113 17.20 -4.31 -8.81
C GLY A 113 17.20 -5.25 -10.00
N LYS A 114 17.56 -4.78 -11.14
CA LYS A 114 17.60 -5.60 -12.36
C LYS A 114 16.22 -6.05 -12.86
N GLY A 115 15.16 -5.48 -12.32
CA GLY A 115 13.81 -5.69 -12.81
C GLY A 115 13.25 -7.08 -12.67
N LYS A 116 13.84 -7.89 -11.82
CA LYS A 116 13.42 -9.29 -11.70
C LYS A 116 12.23 -9.53 -10.81
N THR A 117 11.88 -8.58 -9.98
CA THR A 117 10.80 -8.75 -9.02
C THR A 117 9.53 -8.03 -9.40
N LYS A 118 9.52 -7.41 -10.55
CA LYS A 118 8.49 -6.47 -10.93
C LYS A 118 7.06 -7.00 -10.92
N ASN A 119 6.86 -8.28 -11.04
CA ASN A 119 5.52 -8.85 -11.05
C ASN A 119 5.21 -9.72 -9.84
N VAL A 120 6.04 -9.66 -8.82
CA VAL A 120 5.88 -10.51 -7.65
C VAL A 120 4.53 -10.29 -6.98
N TYR A 121 4.13 -9.06 -6.87
CA TYR A 121 2.92 -8.69 -6.13
C TYR A 121 1.66 -8.69 -6.98
N SER A 122 1.80 -8.71 -8.29
CA SER A 122 0.64 -8.71 -9.17
C SER A 122 -0.12 -10.03 -9.14
N LYS A 123 0.46 -11.03 -8.53
CA LYS A 123 -0.17 -12.35 -8.40
C LYS A 123 -0.96 -12.53 -7.11
N ILE A 124 -0.93 -11.54 -6.26
CA ILE A 124 -1.71 -11.56 -5.03
C ILE A 124 -3.18 -11.32 -5.34
#